data_214b3c8acc474cb1ba89c965654795b0
#
_entry.id   214b3c8acc474cb1ba89c965654795b0
#
_cell.length_a   1.000
_cell.length_b   1.000
_cell.length_c   1.000
_cell.angle_alpha   90.00
_cell.angle_beta   90.00
_cell.angle_gamma   90.00
#
_symmetry.space_group_name_H-M   'P 1'
#
loop_
_entity.id
_entity.type
_entity.pdbx_description
1 polymer ?
#
loop_
_entity_poly.entity_id
_entity_poly.type
_entity_poly.pdbx_seq_one_letter_code
_entity_poly.pdbx_strand_id
1 'polypeptide(L)'
;MDKCPSDQQQTDTNRSIVAHPWRHDPEPTSRPAVTALSEEELALKEHVSAFAKEVIGPKVREMDDKGVMDPEIIAACFEMGIMGIEAPVEYGGVGLGFTAACVVIEEIAKVDPAVAVMVDIHNTLNITAFNRYATTEQKEKYFPRLCKSALSSFCLSESGSGSDAFALKTKAEWDEASQEWVLNGTKSWISNSKEAEIFIIFANTDFSEAHKGITAFIVDKSNPGIAVGAKEDKLGIRASSTCEVTLENCRVSKDAMLGKRGQGYKMAIELLNEGRIGIGAQMVGLALGAFENTLPYLHERKQFGRSVADFQGMQFQYARALMEIEAAKVLVYNAARLKEAKAPFVMEAAMAKLKATEVAQSTASQCIDWLGGIGFTKGMPAEKYYRDSKIGTIYEGTSNIQLVTIAKQIQAGYRV
;
A
#
# COMPACT_ATOMS: atom_id res chain seq x y z
N MET A 1 40.66 6.66 71.54
CA MET A 1 39.61 7.64 71.79
C MET A 1 39.75 8.68 70.73
N ASP A 2 38.92 8.55 69.65
CA ASP A 2 37.92 9.48 69.24
C ASP A 2 37.31 9.04 67.93
N LYS A 3 36.02 9.24 67.87
CA LYS A 3 35.10 8.73 66.94
C LYS A 3 35.23 9.40 65.59
N CYS A 4 35.18 8.58 64.53
CA CYS A 4 34.88 8.98 63.13
C CYS A 4 33.36 9.16 63.00
N PRO A 5 32.84 10.24 62.42
CA PRO A 5 31.44 10.32 61.99
C PRO A 5 31.30 9.82 60.51
N SER A 6 30.43 8.88 60.37
CA SER A 6 29.94 8.42 59.09
C SER A 6 29.00 9.47 58.46
N ASP A 7 29.35 10.03 57.34
CA ASP A 7 28.42 10.73 56.46
C ASP A 7 28.07 9.85 55.29
N GLN A 8 26.88 9.29 55.36
CA GLN A 8 26.18 8.68 54.24
C GLN A 8 25.67 9.79 53.29
N GLN A 9 26.37 10.02 52.22
CA GLN A 9 25.76 10.67 51.05
C GLN A 9 25.05 9.59 50.23
N GLN A 10 23.74 9.43 50.41
CA GLN A 10 22.83 8.83 49.45
C GLN A 10 22.84 9.71 48.21
N THR A 11 23.53 9.26 47.17
CA THR A 11 23.38 9.81 45.83
C THR A 11 22.06 9.34 45.30
N ASP A 12 21.10 10.25 45.30
CA ASP A 12 19.80 10.13 44.64
C ASP A 12 20.01 10.06 43.14
N THR A 13 20.14 8.82 42.60
CA THR A 13 20.18 8.57 41.16
C THR A 13 18.79 8.39 40.60
N ASN A 14 17.89 9.31 40.90
CA ASN A 14 16.67 9.49 40.14
C ASN A 14 16.98 10.26 38.84
N ARG A 15 17.73 9.63 37.93
CA ARG A 15 17.68 10.05 36.52
C ARG A 15 16.28 9.72 36.01
N SER A 16 15.44 10.76 35.98
CA SER A 16 14.21 10.72 35.21
C SER A 16 14.54 10.17 33.82
N ILE A 17 14.01 8.99 33.49
CA ILE A 17 14.04 8.45 32.15
C ILE A 17 13.33 9.49 31.32
N VAL A 18 14.09 10.25 30.53
CA VAL A 18 13.52 11.20 29.56
C VAL A 18 12.71 10.36 28.59
N ALA A 19 11.39 10.44 28.68
CA ALA A 19 10.51 9.81 27.74
C ALA A 19 10.89 10.31 26.34
N HIS A 20 11.34 9.42 25.49
CA HIS A 20 11.69 9.77 24.12
C HIS A 20 10.39 10.15 23.40
N PRO A 21 10.23 11.39 22.91
CA PRO A 21 8.98 11.91 22.39
C PRO A 21 8.46 11.17 21.15
N TRP A 22 9.24 10.25 20.56
CA TRP A 22 8.83 9.36 19.46
C TRP A 22 8.57 7.91 19.89
N ARG A 23 8.75 7.55 21.19
CA ARG A 23 8.37 6.24 21.72
C ARG A 23 7.03 6.34 22.40
N HIS A 24 6.01 5.79 21.77
CA HIS A 24 4.77 5.45 22.45
C HIS A 24 5.01 4.11 23.17
N ASP A 25 5.48 4.15 24.42
CA ASP A 25 5.47 2.97 25.26
C ASP A 25 4.01 2.63 25.54
N PRO A 26 3.48 1.51 25.01
CA PRO A 26 2.12 1.12 25.31
C PRO A 26 2.04 0.77 26.80
N GLU A 27 0.96 1.17 27.46
CA GLU A 27 0.64 0.73 28.81
C GLU A 27 0.72 -0.81 28.89
N PRO A 28 1.23 -1.37 30.01
CA PRO A 28 1.37 -2.82 30.16
C PRO A 28 -0.02 -3.48 30.26
N THR A 29 -0.61 -3.76 29.13
CA THR A 29 -1.81 -4.59 29.00
C THR A 29 -1.40 -5.92 28.36
N SER A 30 -2.13 -6.97 28.67
CA SER A 30 -1.99 -8.29 28.04
C SER A 30 -2.42 -8.24 26.57
N ARG A 31 -1.69 -7.46 25.73
CA ARG A 31 -1.96 -7.37 24.31
C ARG A 31 -1.37 -8.59 23.61
N PRO A 32 -2.12 -9.22 22.70
CA PRO A 32 -1.57 -10.26 21.83
C PRO A 32 -0.41 -9.67 21.00
N ALA A 33 0.48 -10.52 20.49
CA ALA A 33 1.52 -10.10 19.57
C ALA A 33 0.90 -9.31 18.39
N VAL A 34 1.57 -8.25 17.92
CA VAL A 34 1.03 -7.38 16.85
C VAL A 34 0.70 -8.13 15.57
N THR A 35 1.37 -9.26 15.32
CA THR A 35 1.12 -10.16 14.19
C THR A 35 0.10 -11.26 14.49
N ALA A 36 -0.43 -11.33 15.72
CA ALA A 36 -1.50 -12.27 16.04
C ALA A 36 -2.79 -11.84 15.32
N LEU A 37 -3.37 -12.77 14.60
CA LEU A 37 -4.60 -12.57 13.84
C LEU A 37 -5.81 -13.04 14.67
N SER A 38 -6.94 -12.37 14.54
CA SER A 38 -8.22 -12.82 15.06
C SER A 38 -8.69 -14.08 14.31
N GLU A 39 -9.69 -14.77 14.83
CA GLU A 39 -10.28 -15.93 14.15
C GLU A 39 -10.82 -15.55 12.75
N GLU A 40 -11.46 -14.39 12.62
CA GLU A 40 -11.96 -13.87 11.34
C GLU A 40 -10.82 -13.55 10.37
N GLU A 41 -9.75 -12.89 10.85
CA GLU A 41 -8.57 -12.60 10.05
C GLU A 41 -7.82 -13.88 9.60
N LEU A 42 -7.78 -14.91 10.46
CA LEU A 42 -7.20 -16.22 10.13
C LEU A 42 -8.02 -16.93 9.05
N ALA A 43 -9.33 -17.00 9.21
CA ALA A 43 -10.23 -17.58 8.22
C ALA A 43 -10.12 -16.86 6.87
N LEU A 44 -10.11 -15.52 6.89
CA LEU A 44 -9.91 -14.71 5.68
C LEU A 44 -8.57 -15.02 5.02
N LYS A 45 -7.48 -15.09 5.80
CA LYS A 45 -6.16 -15.44 5.32
C LYS A 45 -6.14 -16.79 4.58
N GLU A 46 -6.73 -17.83 5.19
CA GLU A 46 -6.80 -19.17 4.59
C GLU A 46 -7.56 -19.16 3.27
N HIS A 47 -8.74 -18.51 3.23
CA HIS A 47 -9.55 -18.40 2.02
C HIS A 47 -8.83 -17.63 0.91
N VAL A 48 -8.21 -16.49 1.24
CA VAL A 48 -7.48 -15.67 0.25
C VAL A 48 -6.22 -16.38 -0.23
N SER A 49 -5.52 -17.10 0.64
CA SER A 49 -4.34 -17.90 0.25
C SER A 49 -4.71 -19.01 -0.76
N ALA A 50 -5.82 -19.71 -0.51
CA ALA A 50 -6.35 -20.71 -1.45
C ALA A 50 -6.76 -20.06 -2.77
N PHE A 51 -7.55 -19.01 -2.72
CA PHE A 51 -7.97 -18.22 -3.90
C PHE A 51 -6.77 -17.73 -4.72
N ALA A 52 -5.76 -17.14 -4.08
CA ALA A 52 -4.58 -16.66 -4.79
C ALA A 52 -3.84 -17.79 -5.52
N LYS A 53 -3.66 -18.95 -4.88
CA LYS A 53 -2.96 -20.09 -5.48
C LYS A 53 -3.77 -20.77 -6.59
N GLU A 54 -5.07 -20.97 -6.39
CA GLU A 54 -5.90 -21.77 -7.27
C GLU A 54 -6.49 -20.98 -8.44
N VAL A 55 -6.81 -19.69 -8.24
CA VAL A 55 -7.45 -18.84 -9.24
C VAL A 55 -6.45 -17.88 -9.89
N ILE A 56 -5.65 -17.15 -9.11
CA ILE A 56 -4.68 -16.19 -9.65
C ILE A 56 -3.44 -16.90 -10.20
N GLY A 57 -2.89 -17.86 -9.45
CA GLY A 57 -1.63 -18.54 -9.76
C GLY A 57 -1.50 -19.03 -11.21
N PRO A 58 -2.50 -19.75 -11.76
CA PRO A 58 -2.45 -20.24 -13.13
C PRO A 58 -2.37 -19.15 -14.21
N LYS A 59 -2.81 -17.93 -13.91
CA LYS A 59 -2.87 -16.79 -14.85
C LYS A 59 -1.67 -15.85 -14.78
N VAL A 60 -0.85 -15.95 -13.73
CA VAL A 60 0.25 -15.00 -13.43
C VAL A 60 1.20 -14.82 -14.60
N ARG A 61 1.70 -15.93 -15.19
CA ARG A 61 2.66 -15.85 -16.29
C ARG A 61 2.06 -15.21 -17.54
N GLU A 62 0.85 -15.59 -17.88
CA GLU A 62 0.15 -15.04 -19.04
C GLU A 62 -0.11 -13.53 -18.88
N MET A 63 -0.58 -13.11 -17.70
CA MET A 63 -0.82 -11.70 -17.39
C MET A 63 0.47 -10.88 -17.41
N ASP A 64 1.58 -11.42 -16.89
CA ASP A 64 2.90 -10.75 -16.92
C ASP A 64 3.43 -10.62 -18.35
N ASP A 65 3.41 -11.69 -19.14
CA ASP A 65 3.91 -11.69 -20.53
C ASP A 65 3.11 -10.75 -21.42
N LYS A 66 1.77 -10.78 -21.33
CA LYS A 66 0.88 -9.88 -22.08
C LYS A 66 0.89 -8.45 -21.52
N GLY A 67 1.28 -8.28 -20.26
CA GLY A 67 1.18 -7.02 -19.56
C GLY A 67 -0.27 -6.55 -19.38
N VAL A 68 -1.23 -7.43 -19.22
CA VAL A 68 -2.67 -7.11 -19.10
C VAL A 68 -3.29 -7.90 -17.96
N MET A 69 -4.07 -7.22 -17.11
CA MET A 69 -4.86 -7.87 -16.07
C MET A 69 -5.99 -8.67 -16.74
N ASP A 70 -6.13 -9.94 -16.35
CA ASP A 70 -7.22 -10.78 -16.84
C ASP A 70 -8.55 -10.28 -16.23
N PRO A 71 -9.57 -9.94 -17.05
CA PRO A 71 -10.86 -9.49 -16.53
C PRO A 71 -11.55 -10.51 -15.62
N GLU A 72 -11.30 -11.82 -15.83
CA GLU A 72 -11.84 -12.88 -14.98
C GLU A 72 -11.24 -12.80 -13.56
N ILE A 73 -9.97 -12.41 -13.43
CA ILE A 73 -9.33 -12.20 -12.11
C ILE A 73 -9.94 -10.98 -11.40
N ILE A 74 -10.22 -9.90 -12.13
CA ILE A 74 -10.90 -8.73 -11.56
C ILE A 74 -12.29 -9.14 -11.04
N ALA A 75 -13.08 -9.83 -11.85
CA ALA A 75 -14.40 -10.31 -11.47
C ALA A 75 -14.33 -11.25 -10.25
N ALA A 76 -13.40 -12.20 -10.24
CA ALA A 76 -13.20 -13.13 -9.13
C ALA A 76 -12.80 -12.41 -7.83
N CYS A 77 -12.02 -11.33 -7.88
CA CYS A 77 -11.71 -10.51 -6.69
C CYS A 77 -12.97 -9.84 -6.12
N PHE A 78 -13.89 -9.37 -6.96
CA PHE A 78 -15.18 -8.85 -6.53
C PHE A 78 -16.08 -9.94 -5.94
N GLU A 79 -16.18 -11.09 -6.59
CA GLU A 79 -16.96 -12.25 -6.10
C GLU A 79 -16.44 -12.75 -4.75
N MET A 80 -15.13 -12.77 -4.55
CA MET A 80 -14.48 -13.12 -3.29
C MET A 80 -14.73 -12.08 -2.17
N GLY A 81 -15.26 -10.89 -2.50
CA GLY A 81 -15.54 -9.82 -1.56
C GLY A 81 -14.30 -9.01 -1.13
N ILE A 82 -13.12 -9.29 -1.68
CA ILE A 82 -11.88 -8.62 -1.30
C ILE A 82 -11.71 -7.21 -1.86
N MET A 83 -12.67 -6.73 -2.64
CA MET A 83 -12.69 -5.37 -3.17
C MET A 83 -13.46 -4.37 -2.29
N GLY A 84 -13.98 -4.77 -1.14
CA GLY A 84 -14.73 -3.90 -0.22
C GLY A 84 -14.51 -4.28 1.24
N ILE A 85 -13.27 -4.51 1.66
CA ILE A 85 -12.94 -5.08 2.97
C ILE A 85 -13.38 -4.15 4.11
N GLU A 86 -13.00 -2.86 4.06
CA GLU A 86 -13.38 -1.87 5.06
C GLU A 86 -14.71 -1.17 4.74
N ALA A 87 -15.35 -1.47 3.60
CA ALA A 87 -16.64 -0.88 3.28
C ALA A 87 -17.75 -1.43 4.18
N PRO A 88 -18.72 -0.59 4.61
CA PRO A 88 -19.78 -1.03 5.50
C PRO A 88 -20.67 -2.11 4.88
N VAL A 89 -21.13 -3.04 5.71
CA VAL A 89 -21.96 -4.18 5.28
C VAL A 89 -23.27 -3.73 4.65
N GLU A 90 -23.88 -2.65 5.17
CA GLU A 90 -25.11 -2.07 4.63
C GLU A 90 -25.01 -1.59 3.18
N TYR A 91 -23.79 -1.33 2.69
CA TYR A 91 -23.52 -0.96 1.30
C TYR A 91 -22.94 -2.11 0.46
N GLY A 92 -22.88 -3.32 1.03
CA GLY A 92 -22.40 -4.54 0.34
C GLY A 92 -20.91 -4.80 0.50
N GLY A 93 -20.23 -4.13 1.43
CA GLY A 93 -18.87 -4.40 1.86
C GLY A 93 -18.77 -5.55 2.87
N VAL A 94 -17.56 -5.87 3.31
CA VAL A 94 -17.29 -6.94 4.28
C VAL A 94 -17.32 -6.41 5.71
N GLY A 95 -17.02 -5.13 5.93
CA GLY A 95 -17.06 -4.50 7.26
C GLY A 95 -15.92 -4.92 8.20
N LEU A 96 -14.82 -5.47 7.67
CA LEU A 96 -13.63 -5.83 8.45
C LEU A 96 -12.70 -4.64 8.63
N GLY A 97 -11.69 -4.82 9.48
CA GLY A 97 -10.71 -3.78 9.78
C GLY A 97 -9.58 -3.68 8.74
N PHE A 98 -8.75 -2.66 8.91
CA PHE A 98 -7.62 -2.38 8.02
C PHE A 98 -6.54 -3.48 8.04
N THR A 99 -6.33 -4.12 9.18
CA THR A 99 -5.42 -5.27 9.27
C THR A 99 -5.88 -6.42 8.38
N ALA A 100 -7.18 -6.66 8.28
CA ALA A 100 -7.74 -7.64 7.35
C ALA A 100 -7.41 -7.28 5.89
N ALA A 101 -7.48 -5.99 5.51
CA ALA A 101 -7.04 -5.54 4.19
C ALA A 101 -5.54 -5.83 3.96
N CYS A 102 -4.68 -5.57 4.96
CA CYS A 102 -3.26 -5.90 4.87
C CYS A 102 -3.01 -7.41 4.72
N VAL A 103 -3.78 -8.26 5.42
CA VAL A 103 -3.70 -9.73 5.28
C VAL A 103 -4.05 -10.16 3.86
N VAL A 104 -5.11 -9.61 3.29
CA VAL A 104 -5.52 -9.91 1.91
C VAL A 104 -4.44 -9.52 0.91
N ILE A 105 -3.91 -8.30 1.03
CA ILE A 105 -2.85 -7.79 0.15
C ILE A 105 -1.58 -8.65 0.26
N GLU A 106 -1.18 -9.03 1.47
CA GLU A 106 -0.02 -9.91 1.71
C GLU A 106 -0.20 -11.26 1.03
N GLU A 107 -1.34 -11.95 1.24
CA GLU A 107 -1.56 -13.29 0.69
C GLU A 107 -1.66 -13.29 -0.85
N ILE A 108 -2.27 -12.27 -1.45
CA ILE A 108 -2.30 -12.13 -2.92
C ILE A 108 -0.89 -11.85 -3.45
N ALA A 109 -0.12 -10.97 -2.80
CA ALA A 109 1.21 -10.58 -3.25
C ALA A 109 2.22 -11.74 -3.19
N LYS A 110 1.99 -12.78 -2.39
CA LYS A 110 2.78 -14.03 -2.42
C LYS A 110 2.68 -14.73 -3.77
N VAL A 111 1.58 -14.53 -4.49
CA VAL A 111 1.31 -15.18 -5.77
C VAL A 111 1.51 -14.19 -6.92
N ASP A 112 0.86 -13.02 -6.87
CA ASP A 112 1.02 -11.96 -7.88
C ASP A 112 0.96 -10.54 -7.28
N PRO A 113 2.10 -9.85 -7.18
CA PRO A 113 2.16 -8.46 -6.74
C PRO A 113 1.35 -7.49 -7.63
N ALA A 114 1.10 -7.81 -8.90
CA ALA A 114 0.32 -6.94 -9.79
C ALA A 114 -1.18 -6.99 -9.48
N VAL A 115 -1.71 -8.15 -9.08
CA VAL A 115 -3.09 -8.26 -8.58
C VAL A 115 -3.18 -7.63 -7.19
N ALA A 116 -2.17 -7.83 -6.33
CA ALA A 116 -2.16 -7.26 -4.99
C ALA A 116 -2.23 -5.72 -5.01
N VAL A 117 -1.49 -5.03 -5.89
CA VAL A 117 -1.56 -3.56 -5.99
C VAL A 117 -2.92 -3.08 -6.49
N MET A 118 -3.59 -3.86 -7.36
CA MET A 118 -4.95 -3.53 -7.80
C MET A 118 -5.92 -3.52 -6.62
N VAL A 119 -5.87 -4.56 -5.79
CA VAL A 119 -6.69 -4.70 -4.58
C VAL A 119 -6.34 -3.65 -3.54
N ASP A 120 -5.04 -3.38 -3.35
CA ASP A 120 -4.53 -2.39 -2.39
C ASP A 120 -5.05 -0.99 -2.68
N ILE A 121 -4.81 -0.46 -3.88
CA ILE A 121 -5.25 0.90 -4.25
C ILE A 121 -6.77 1.04 -4.15
N HIS A 122 -7.50 0.01 -4.53
CA HIS A 122 -8.96 0.03 -4.43
C HIS A 122 -9.43 0.13 -2.98
N ASN A 123 -8.85 -0.65 -2.06
CA ASN A 123 -9.23 -0.66 -0.64
C ASN A 123 -8.61 0.50 0.14
N THR A 124 -7.27 0.59 0.19
CA THR A 124 -6.58 1.48 1.13
C THR A 124 -6.67 2.96 0.75
N LEU A 125 -6.86 3.27 -0.53
CA LEU A 125 -7.04 4.65 -0.99
C LEU A 125 -8.50 4.97 -1.27
N ASN A 126 -9.16 4.23 -2.18
CA ASN A 126 -10.46 4.63 -2.68
C ASN A 126 -11.60 4.27 -1.71
N ILE A 127 -11.73 3.03 -1.26
CA ILE A 127 -12.74 2.65 -0.25
C ILE A 127 -12.58 3.50 1.02
N THR A 128 -11.35 3.68 1.48
CA THR A 128 -11.06 4.55 2.64
C THR A 128 -11.46 5.99 2.40
N ALA A 129 -11.23 6.55 1.19
CA ALA A 129 -11.66 7.91 0.84
C ALA A 129 -13.19 8.06 0.94
N PHE A 130 -13.93 7.11 0.38
CA PHE A 130 -15.39 7.11 0.48
C PHE A 130 -15.87 6.92 1.92
N ASN A 131 -15.26 6.03 2.70
CA ASN A 131 -15.61 5.83 4.11
C ASN A 131 -15.55 7.14 4.90
N ARG A 132 -14.48 7.92 4.70
CA ARG A 132 -14.17 9.09 5.54
C ARG A 132 -14.80 10.40 5.05
N TYR A 133 -14.90 10.56 3.73
CA TYR A 133 -15.17 11.88 3.17
C TYR A 133 -16.45 11.94 2.34
N ALA A 134 -17.01 10.81 1.92
CA ALA A 134 -18.24 10.79 1.15
C ALA A 134 -19.46 11.13 2.00
N THR A 135 -20.41 11.86 1.40
CA THR A 135 -21.73 12.07 1.99
C THR A 135 -22.53 10.78 1.99
N THR A 136 -23.65 10.74 2.71
CA THR A 136 -24.54 9.57 2.73
C THR A 136 -25.02 9.22 1.32
N GLU A 137 -25.42 10.21 0.54
CA GLU A 137 -25.90 10.05 -0.84
C GLU A 137 -24.79 9.52 -1.76
N GLN A 138 -23.54 10.00 -1.58
CA GLN A 138 -22.40 9.48 -2.31
C GLN A 138 -22.10 8.03 -1.93
N LYS A 139 -22.18 7.68 -0.64
CA LYS A 139 -22.00 6.29 -0.17
C LYS A 139 -23.06 5.37 -0.74
N GLU A 140 -24.33 5.75 -0.68
CA GLU A 140 -25.43 4.99 -1.27
C GLU A 140 -25.28 4.78 -2.77
N LYS A 141 -24.78 5.79 -3.49
CA LYS A 141 -24.56 5.73 -4.94
C LYS A 141 -23.36 4.87 -5.33
N TYR A 142 -22.23 5.00 -4.62
CA TYR A 142 -20.95 4.46 -5.10
C TYR A 142 -20.52 3.15 -4.43
N PHE A 143 -20.76 2.94 -3.15
CA PHE A 143 -20.33 1.71 -2.47
C PHE A 143 -20.88 0.43 -3.07
N PRO A 144 -22.17 0.32 -3.44
CA PRO A 144 -22.67 -0.90 -4.07
C PRO A 144 -21.92 -1.27 -5.35
N ARG A 145 -21.46 -0.25 -6.11
CA ARG A 145 -20.64 -0.45 -7.31
C ARG A 145 -19.20 -0.81 -6.94
N LEU A 146 -18.58 -0.03 -6.03
CA LEU A 146 -17.20 -0.23 -5.57
C LEU A 146 -17.00 -1.60 -4.91
N CYS A 147 -17.99 -2.13 -4.21
CA CYS A 147 -17.88 -3.44 -3.56
C CYS A 147 -18.17 -4.63 -4.48
N LYS A 148 -18.84 -4.42 -5.64
CA LYS A 148 -19.32 -5.55 -6.46
C LYS A 148 -18.82 -5.61 -7.89
N SER A 149 -18.45 -4.46 -8.51
CA SER A 149 -18.16 -4.49 -9.95
C SER A 149 -17.28 -3.36 -10.47
N ALA A 150 -17.24 -2.20 -9.81
CA ALA A 150 -16.56 -1.03 -10.32
C ALA A 150 -15.17 -0.85 -9.67
N LEU A 151 -14.14 -1.16 -10.43
CA LEU A 151 -12.77 -0.84 -10.03
C LEU A 151 -12.58 0.69 -9.98
N SER A 152 -11.71 1.15 -9.10
CA SER A 152 -11.47 2.59 -8.91
C SER A 152 -10.00 2.96 -8.98
N SER A 153 -9.75 4.24 -9.33
CA SER A 153 -8.42 4.83 -9.43
C SER A 153 -8.29 6.09 -8.60
N PHE A 154 -7.10 6.29 -8.05
CA PHE A 154 -6.70 7.45 -7.26
C PHE A 154 -5.77 8.35 -8.10
N CYS A 155 -6.27 9.52 -8.51
CA CYS A 155 -5.63 10.37 -9.50
C CYS A 155 -5.05 11.63 -8.86
N LEU A 156 -3.87 11.50 -8.24
CA LEU A 156 -3.16 12.61 -7.61
C LEU A 156 -2.00 13.10 -8.49
N SER A 157 -1.09 12.20 -8.88
CA SER A 157 0.18 12.51 -9.51
C SER A 157 0.02 13.10 -10.92
N GLU A 158 0.98 13.97 -11.30
CA GLU A 158 1.12 14.55 -12.63
C GLU A 158 2.58 14.44 -13.07
N SER A 159 2.88 14.67 -14.35
CA SER A 159 4.25 14.63 -14.88
C SER A 159 5.22 15.59 -14.16
N GLY A 160 4.71 16.73 -13.70
CA GLY A 160 5.46 17.73 -12.92
C GLY A 160 5.24 17.65 -11.40
N SER A 161 4.46 16.69 -10.90
CA SER A 161 4.04 16.59 -9.50
C SER A 161 4.03 15.13 -9.04
N GLY A 162 5.21 14.62 -8.70
CA GLY A 162 5.41 13.27 -8.16
C GLY A 162 5.69 13.31 -6.65
N SER A 163 6.95 13.35 -6.23
CA SER A 163 7.32 13.51 -4.81
C SER A 163 6.84 14.83 -4.21
N ASP A 164 6.80 15.90 -5.01
CA ASP A 164 6.06 17.12 -4.67
C ASP A 164 4.62 16.99 -5.15
N ALA A 165 3.85 16.15 -4.46
CA ALA A 165 2.52 15.72 -4.87
C ALA A 165 1.49 16.86 -4.93
N PHE A 166 1.82 18.02 -4.37
CA PHE A 166 0.90 19.15 -4.25
C PHE A 166 1.23 20.32 -5.17
N ALA A 167 2.26 20.18 -6.00
CA ALA A 167 2.56 21.10 -7.11
C ALA A 167 1.69 20.81 -8.35
N LEU A 168 0.54 20.16 -8.18
CA LEU A 168 -0.34 19.76 -9.26
C LEU A 168 -0.94 20.96 -9.99
N LYS A 169 -1.11 20.82 -11.31
CA LYS A 169 -1.59 21.86 -12.23
C LYS A 169 -2.99 21.60 -12.76
N THR A 170 -3.55 20.39 -12.57
CA THR A 170 -4.94 20.11 -12.90
C THR A 170 -5.82 21.12 -12.17
N LYS A 171 -6.67 21.82 -12.91
CA LYS A 171 -7.56 22.87 -12.38
C LYS A 171 -9.01 22.40 -12.38
N ALA A 172 -9.80 22.93 -11.46
CA ALA A 172 -11.25 22.83 -11.44
C ALA A 172 -11.83 24.22 -11.28
N GLU A 173 -12.59 24.68 -12.26
CA GLU A 173 -13.20 25.99 -12.31
C GLU A 173 -14.73 25.84 -12.17
N TRP A 174 -15.34 26.69 -11.35
CA TRP A 174 -16.79 26.70 -11.20
C TRP A 174 -17.42 27.48 -12.34
N ASP A 175 -18.34 26.87 -13.07
CA ASP A 175 -19.10 27.49 -14.15
C ASP A 175 -20.49 27.90 -13.59
N GLU A 176 -20.65 29.19 -13.37
CA GLU A 176 -21.91 29.75 -12.84
C GLU A 176 -23.11 29.53 -13.76
N ALA A 177 -22.90 29.47 -15.07
CA ALA A 177 -23.96 29.31 -16.04
C ALA A 177 -24.59 27.92 -16.02
N SER A 178 -23.74 26.87 -15.92
CA SER A 178 -24.17 25.47 -15.86
C SER A 178 -24.33 24.95 -14.44
N GLN A 179 -23.81 25.66 -13.42
CA GLN A 179 -23.74 25.21 -12.02
C GLN A 179 -22.94 23.88 -11.88
N GLU A 180 -21.82 23.81 -12.58
CA GLU A 180 -20.93 22.66 -12.62
C GLU A 180 -19.47 23.04 -12.39
N TRP A 181 -18.68 22.08 -11.92
CA TRP A 181 -17.23 22.16 -11.95
C TRP A 181 -16.70 21.69 -13.31
N VAL A 182 -15.76 22.41 -13.87
CA VAL A 182 -15.07 22.08 -15.13
C VAL A 182 -13.61 21.74 -14.83
N LEU A 183 -13.25 20.45 -14.96
CA LEU A 183 -11.93 19.96 -14.69
C LEU A 183 -11.11 19.91 -15.98
N ASN A 184 -9.86 20.41 -15.92
CA ASN A 184 -8.89 20.36 -17.03
C ASN A 184 -7.50 20.04 -16.49
N GLY A 185 -6.82 19.10 -17.14
CA GLY A 185 -5.44 18.69 -16.80
C GLY A 185 -5.17 17.23 -17.14
N THR A 186 -3.96 16.77 -16.82
CA THR A 186 -3.54 15.39 -17.08
C THR A 186 -2.88 14.80 -15.83
N LYS A 187 -3.37 13.65 -15.42
CA LYS A 187 -2.82 12.83 -14.36
C LYS A 187 -1.92 11.75 -14.92
N SER A 188 -0.79 11.49 -14.30
CA SER A 188 0.21 10.53 -14.77
C SER A 188 0.42 9.42 -13.75
N TRP A 189 0.83 8.25 -14.22
CA TRP A 189 1.14 7.07 -13.40
C TRP A 189 -0.07 6.52 -12.63
N ILE A 190 -1.27 6.62 -13.22
CA ILE A 190 -2.51 6.24 -12.54
C ILE A 190 -2.74 4.73 -12.66
N SER A 191 -2.60 4.06 -11.53
CA SER A 191 -2.87 2.63 -11.42
C SER A 191 -4.36 2.31 -11.52
N ASN A 192 -4.70 1.11 -11.99
CA ASN A 192 -6.06 0.63 -12.24
C ASN A 192 -6.82 1.39 -13.33
N SER A 193 -6.27 2.46 -13.89
CA SER A 193 -7.02 3.44 -14.68
C SER A 193 -7.63 2.86 -15.97
N LYS A 194 -7.03 1.83 -16.56
CA LYS A 194 -7.58 1.20 -17.77
C LYS A 194 -8.88 0.48 -17.51
N GLU A 195 -8.95 -0.22 -16.39
CA GLU A 195 -10.08 -1.03 -15.95
C GLU A 195 -11.07 -0.25 -15.06
N ALA A 196 -10.62 0.86 -14.44
CA ALA A 196 -11.43 1.64 -13.52
C ALA A 196 -12.69 2.22 -14.18
N GLU A 197 -13.77 2.26 -13.41
CA GLU A 197 -15.01 2.95 -13.74
C GLU A 197 -15.24 4.22 -12.90
N ILE A 198 -14.54 4.35 -11.77
CA ILE A 198 -14.67 5.46 -10.83
C ILE A 198 -13.27 6.02 -10.55
N PHE A 199 -13.14 7.34 -10.67
CA PHE A 199 -11.88 8.05 -10.48
C PHE A 199 -12.02 9.09 -9.38
N ILE A 200 -11.11 9.11 -8.41
CA ILE A 200 -10.96 10.21 -7.46
C ILE A 200 -9.89 11.15 -8.00
N ILE A 201 -10.31 12.33 -8.47
CA ILE A 201 -9.45 13.32 -9.13
C ILE A 201 -9.12 14.45 -8.15
N PHE A 202 -7.85 14.69 -7.89
CA PHE A 202 -7.39 15.87 -7.15
C PHE A 202 -7.08 17.01 -8.12
N ALA A 203 -7.77 18.15 -7.93
CA ALA A 203 -7.62 19.33 -8.77
C ALA A 203 -7.53 20.60 -7.90
N ASN A 204 -6.89 21.64 -8.42
CA ASN A 204 -6.79 22.92 -7.75
C ASN A 204 -7.99 23.81 -8.14
N THR A 205 -8.75 24.25 -7.16
CA THR A 205 -9.87 25.17 -7.31
C THR A 205 -9.49 26.63 -7.06
N ASP A 206 -8.29 26.88 -6.50
CA ASP A 206 -7.76 28.22 -6.24
C ASP A 206 -6.24 28.16 -6.03
N PHE A 207 -5.48 28.52 -7.07
CA PHE A 207 -4.02 28.52 -7.02
C PHE A 207 -3.43 29.56 -6.04
N SER A 208 -4.19 30.61 -5.69
CA SER A 208 -3.73 31.62 -4.73
C SER A 208 -3.65 31.09 -3.31
N GLU A 209 -4.41 30.04 -2.99
CA GLU A 209 -4.44 29.39 -1.69
C GLU A 209 -3.43 28.25 -1.54
N ALA A 210 -2.51 28.07 -2.50
CA ALA A 210 -1.51 27.00 -2.51
C ALA A 210 -2.18 25.61 -2.26
N HIS A 211 -1.68 24.84 -1.29
CA HIS A 211 -2.21 23.51 -0.99
C HIS A 211 -3.69 23.52 -0.47
N LYS A 212 -4.18 24.65 0.06
CA LYS A 212 -5.58 24.79 0.49
C LYS A 212 -6.55 24.97 -0.67
N GLY A 213 -6.05 25.24 -1.87
CA GLY A 213 -6.89 25.25 -3.08
C GLY A 213 -7.20 23.85 -3.63
N ILE A 214 -6.51 22.79 -3.16
CA ILE A 214 -6.68 21.44 -3.68
C ILE A 214 -7.98 20.82 -3.16
N THR A 215 -8.77 20.26 -4.08
CA THR A 215 -10.08 19.64 -3.83
C THR A 215 -10.14 18.29 -4.54
N ALA A 216 -10.86 17.33 -3.99
CA ALA A 216 -11.09 16.02 -4.59
C ALA A 216 -12.47 15.93 -5.24
N PHE A 217 -12.53 15.26 -6.40
CA PHE A 217 -13.77 15.08 -7.18
C PHE A 217 -13.93 13.61 -7.57
N ILE A 218 -15.16 13.12 -7.55
CA ILE A 218 -15.53 11.81 -8.07
C ILE A 218 -15.94 11.98 -9.52
N VAL A 219 -15.28 11.23 -10.41
CA VAL A 219 -15.59 11.24 -11.84
C VAL A 219 -15.87 9.81 -12.31
N ASP A 220 -17.02 9.58 -12.91
CA ASP A 220 -17.34 8.32 -13.56
C ASP A 220 -16.66 8.22 -14.94
N LYS A 221 -16.22 7.03 -15.35
CA LYS A 221 -15.60 6.76 -16.67
C LYS A 221 -16.48 7.16 -17.84
N SER A 222 -17.78 7.14 -17.65
CA SER A 222 -18.76 7.55 -18.66
C SER A 222 -18.81 9.06 -18.93
N ASN A 223 -18.11 9.86 -18.13
CA ASN A 223 -18.01 11.30 -18.38
C ASN A 223 -17.26 11.57 -19.69
N PRO A 224 -17.82 12.34 -20.64
CA PRO A 224 -17.21 12.56 -21.95
C PRO A 224 -15.88 13.37 -21.87
N GLY A 225 -15.64 14.06 -20.77
CA GLY A 225 -14.43 14.86 -20.56
C GLY A 225 -13.26 14.09 -19.93
N ILE A 226 -13.39 12.79 -19.65
CA ILE A 226 -12.27 11.96 -19.15
C ILE A 226 -11.80 10.99 -20.23
N ALA A 227 -10.49 10.91 -20.42
CA ALA A 227 -9.88 9.95 -21.33
C ALA A 227 -8.71 9.23 -20.64
N VAL A 228 -8.67 7.90 -20.80
CA VAL A 228 -7.56 7.06 -20.31
C VAL A 228 -6.63 6.73 -21.46
N GLY A 229 -5.37 7.11 -21.32
CA GLY A 229 -4.33 6.93 -22.32
C GLY A 229 -3.87 5.49 -22.49
N ALA A 230 -2.78 5.32 -23.23
CA ALA A 230 -2.12 4.05 -23.39
C ALA A 230 -1.52 3.59 -22.06
N LYS A 231 -1.44 2.28 -21.89
CA LYS A 231 -0.79 1.65 -20.75
C LYS A 231 0.73 1.76 -20.88
N GLU A 232 1.40 2.10 -19.79
CA GLU A 232 2.85 2.11 -19.71
C GLU A 232 3.42 0.67 -19.80
N ASP A 233 4.46 0.48 -20.60
CA ASP A 233 5.24 -0.75 -20.62
C ASP A 233 6.29 -0.71 -19.50
N LYS A 234 6.07 -1.50 -18.46
CA LYS A 234 6.81 -1.41 -17.20
C LYS A 234 7.77 -2.57 -16.99
N LEU A 235 8.79 -2.35 -16.18
CA LEU A 235 9.73 -3.37 -15.73
C LEU A 235 9.04 -4.52 -14.99
N GLY A 236 8.20 -4.19 -14.01
CA GLY A 236 7.49 -5.14 -13.13
C GLY A 236 6.04 -4.74 -12.93
N ILE A 237 5.32 -5.54 -12.14
CA ILE A 237 3.86 -5.45 -11.95
C ILE A 237 3.13 -5.18 -13.26
N ARG A 238 3.57 -5.90 -14.30
CA ARG A 238 3.21 -5.61 -15.69
C ARG A 238 1.71 -5.78 -15.96
N ALA A 239 1.05 -6.70 -15.28
CA ALA A 239 -0.40 -6.90 -15.40
C ALA A 239 -1.21 -5.71 -14.90
N SER A 240 -0.79 -5.03 -13.82
CA SER A 240 -1.46 -3.82 -13.34
C SER A 240 -1.38 -2.69 -14.37
N SER A 241 -2.51 -2.08 -14.72
CA SER A 241 -2.51 -0.92 -15.61
C SER A 241 -1.96 0.31 -14.89
N THR A 242 -1.21 1.08 -15.66
CA THR A 242 -0.69 2.39 -15.24
C THR A 242 -0.75 3.29 -16.46
N CYS A 243 -1.65 4.29 -16.46
CA CYS A 243 -1.88 5.13 -17.64
C CYS A 243 -1.87 6.61 -17.25
N GLU A 244 -1.80 7.48 -18.25
CA GLU A 244 -2.24 8.85 -18.10
C GLU A 244 -3.77 8.93 -18.10
N VAL A 245 -4.31 9.88 -17.35
CA VAL A 245 -5.74 10.21 -17.33
C VAL A 245 -5.88 11.70 -17.65
N THR A 246 -6.43 11.98 -18.82
CA THR A 246 -6.63 13.35 -19.31
C THR A 246 -8.05 13.81 -19.03
N LEU A 247 -8.16 15.04 -18.56
CA LEU A 247 -9.41 15.74 -18.30
C LEU A 247 -9.49 16.95 -19.24
N GLU A 248 -10.47 16.96 -20.13
CA GLU A 248 -10.69 18.06 -21.07
C GLU A 248 -12.17 18.48 -20.99
N ASN A 249 -12.39 19.68 -20.47
CA ASN A 249 -13.73 20.18 -20.19
C ASN A 249 -14.60 19.15 -19.45
N CYS A 250 -13.99 18.41 -18.53
CA CYS A 250 -14.65 17.37 -17.77
C CYS A 250 -15.60 18.02 -16.76
N ARG A 251 -16.90 18.01 -17.09
CA ARG A 251 -17.95 18.64 -16.32
C ARG A 251 -18.50 17.68 -15.28
N VAL A 252 -18.57 18.14 -14.04
CA VAL A 252 -19.14 17.38 -12.94
C VAL A 252 -20.05 18.27 -12.09
N SER A 253 -21.11 17.71 -11.56
CA SER A 253 -22.04 18.45 -10.69
C SER A 253 -21.35 18.89 -9.39
N LYS A 254 -21.93 19.82 -8.68
CA LYS A 254 -21.48 20.23 -7.34
C LYS A 254 -21.36 19.03 -6.38
N ASP A 255 -22.21 18.03 -6.56
CA ASP A 255 -22.28 16.84 -5.69
C ASP A 255 -21.17 15.80 -6.01
N ALA A 256 -20.38 16.03 -7.05
CA ALA A 256 -19.19 15.21 -7.34
C ALA A 256 -17.99 15.55 -6.44
N MET A 257 -18.03 16.63 -5.68
CA MET A 257 -16.97 16.98 -4.74
C MET A 257 -16.93 15.97 -3.59
N LEU A 258 -15.78 15.33 -3.40
CA LEU A 258 -15.54 14.43 -2.27
C LEU A 258 -15.00 15.24 -1.09
N GLY A 259 -15.73 15.24 0.02
CA GLY A 259 -15.43 16.08 1.17
C GLY A 259 -15.81 17.55 0.94
N LYS A 260 -14.93 18.49 1.27
CA LYS A 260 -15.15 19.94 1.16
C LYS A 260 -14.10 20.58 0.26
N ARG A 261 -14.44 21.72 -0.37
CA ARG A 261 -13.48 22.54 -1.11
C ARG A 261 -12.26 22.84 -0.26
N GLY A 262 -11.06 22.65 -0.82
CA GLY A 262 -9.80 22.91 -0.13
C GLY A 262 -9.33 21.82 0.83
N GLN A 263 -10.07 20.72 1.00
CA GLN A 263 -9.65 19.59 1.85
C GLN A 263 -8.79 18.56 1.12
N GLY A 264 -8.60 18.64 -0.19
CA GLY A 264 -7.92 17.62 -0.99
C GLY A 264 -6.49 17.35 -0.54
N TYR A 265 -5.75 18.38 -0.12
CA TYR A 265 -4.40 18.21 0.43
C TYR A 265 -4.38 17.33 1.67
N LYS A 266 -5.21 17.66 2.67
CA LYS A 266 -5.32 16.90 3.91
C LYS A 266 -5.77 15.46 3.63
N MET A 267 -6.80 15.31 2.80
CA MET A 267 -7.32 14.01 2.37
C MET A 267 -6.23 13.15 1.74
N ALA A 268 -5.49 13.69 0.77
CA ALA A 268 -4.43 12.94 0.10
C ALA A 268 -3.33 12.48 1.06
N ILE A 269 -2.86 13.35 1.98
CA ILE A 269 -1.85 12.97 2.99
C ILE A 269 -2.36 11.84 3.89
N GLU A 270 -3.59 11.94 4.40
CA GLU A 270 -4.15 10.93 5.29
C GLU A 270 -4.28 9.57 4.58
N LEU A 271 -4.80 9.56 3.34
CA LEU A 271 -4.93 8.35 2.54
C LEU A 271 -3.58 7.72 2.15
N LEU A 272 -2.61 8.55 1.74
CA LEU A 272 -1.27 8.07 1.40
C LEU A 272 -0.53 7.44 2.59
N ASN A 273 -0.81 7.85 3.83
CA ASN A 273 -0.23 7.20 5.01
C ASN A 273 -0.77 5.76 5.17
N GLU A 274 -2.03 5.52 4.80
CA GLU A 274 -2.61 4.17 4.81
C GLU A 274 -2.14 3.33 3.63
N GLY A 275 -2.08 3.91 2.42
CA GLY A 275 -1.49 3.28 1.25
C GLY A 275 -0.04 2.81 1.49
N ARG A 276 0.75 3.55 2.28
CA ARG A 276 2.10 3.10 2.69
C ARG A 276 2.09 1.77 3.43
N ILE A 277 1.10 1.57 4.31
CA ILE A 277 0.97 0.30 5.06
C ILE A 277 0.55 -0.82 4.11
N GLY A 278 -0.40 -0.57 3.20
CA GLY A 278 -0.83 -1.52 2.18
C GLY A 278 0.32 -1.95 1.26
N ILE A 279 1.12 -1.00 0.75
CA ILE A 279 2.34 -1.32 0.01
C ILE A 279 3.36 -2.07 0.87
N GLY A 280 3.46 -1.76 2.15
CA GLY A 280 4.27 -2.54 3.09
C GLY A 280 3.84 -4.01 3.12
N ALA A 281 2.53 -4.28 3.21
CA ALA A 281 1.96 -5.62 3.18
C ALA A 281 2.22 -6.32 1.84
N GLN A 282 2.05 -5.62 0.71
CA GLN A 282 2.37 -6.13 -0.62
C GLN A 282 3.85 -6.54 -0.73
N MET A 283 4.76 -5.71 -0.24
CA MET A 283 6.21 -6.01 -0.31
C MET A 283 6.60 -7.18 0.60
N VAL A 284 5.99 -7.31 1.77
CA VAL A 284 6.16 -8.50 2.64
C VAL A 284 5.66 -9.75 1.93
N GLY A 285 4.46 -9.71 1.33
CA GLY A 285 3.90 -10.81 0.57
C GLY A 285 4.78 -11.21 -0.62
N LEU A 286 5.28 -10.23 -1.38
CA LEU A 286 6.22 -10.46 -2.47
C LEU A 286 7.50 -11.17 -1.99
N ALA A 287 8.09 -10.70 -0.87
CA ALA A 287 9.29 -11.31 -0.30
C ALA A 287 9.05 -12.76 0.13
N LEU A 288 7.92 -13.00 0.81
CA LEU A 288 7.48 -14.35 1.19
C LEU A 288 7.26 -15.24 -0.04
N GLY A 289 6.57 -14.75 -1.06
CA GLY A 289 6.33 -15.47 -2.30
C GLY A 289 7.63 -15.86 -3.01
N ALA A 290 8.58 -14.93 -3.13
CA ALA A 290 9.90 -15.22 -3.70
C ALA A 290 10.64 -16.30 -2.89
N PHE A 291 10.63 -16.15 -1.56
CA PHE A 291 11.30 -17.06 -0.64
C PHE A 291 10.67 -18.46 -0.65
N GLU A 292 9.36 -18.57 -0.46
CA GLU A 292 8.62 -19.84 -0.38
C GLU A 292 8.68 -20.63 -1.71
N ASN A 293 8.71 -19.96 -2.86
CA ASN A 293 8.87 -20.61 -4.16
C ASN A 293 10.31 -21.07 -4.46
N THR A 294 11.31 -20.53 -3.74
CA THR A 294 12.71 -20.85 -3.95
C THR A 294 13.19 -22.02 -3.07
N LEU A 295 12.75 -22.08 -1.82
CA LEU A 295 13.24 -23.06 -0.84
C LEU A 295 13.08 -24.54 -1.28
N PRO A 296 11.94 -24.99 -1.86
CA PRO A 296 11.80 -26.38 -2.28
C PRO A 296 12.90 -26.81 -3.25
N TYR A 297 13.20 -25.95 -4.22
CA TYR A 297 14.27 -26.23 -5.19
C TYR A 297 15.64 -26.40 -4.52
N LEU A 298 15.98 -25.61 -3.50
CA LEU A 298 17.25 -25.74 -2.78
C LEU A 298 17.37 -27.08 -2.06
N HIS A 299 16.28 -27.63 -1.58
CA HIS A 299 16.21 -28.94 -0.95
C HIS A 299 16.31 -30.11 -1.95
N GLU A 300 15.77 -29.95 -3.15
CA GLU A 300 15.77 -30.95 -4.21
C GLU A 300 17.09 -30.95 -5.00
N ARG A 301 17.65 -29.78 -5.29
CA ARG A 301 18.84 -29.60 -6.10
C ARG A 301 20.07 -30.09 -5.37
N LYS A 302 20.82 -31.05 -5.98
CA LYS A 302 22.06 -31.59 -5.42
C LYS A 302 23.29 -31.10 -6.18
N GLN A 303 24.30 -30.67 -5.44
CA GLN A 303 25.65 -30.37 -5.94
C GLN A 303 26.66 -30.85 -4.92
N PHE A 304 27.83 -31.28 -5.39
CA PHE A 304 28.89 -31.85 -4.54
C PHE A 304 28.38 -32.97 -3.62
N GLY A 305 27.45 -33.80 -4.13
CA GLY A 305 26.91 -34.98 -3.44
C GLY A 305 25.85 -34.74 -2.37
N ARG A 306 25.42 -33.50 -2.15
CA ARG A 306 24.39 -33.14 -1.15
C ARG A 306 23.45 -32.07 -1.65
N SER A 307 22.33 -31.86 -0.98
CA SER A 307 21.36 -30.79 -1.26
C SER A 307 22.03 -29.40 -1.14
N VAL A 308 21.66 -28.48 -2.00
CA VAL A 308 22.11 -27.08 -1.90
C VAL A 308 21.73 -26.47 -0.57
N ALA A 309 20.56 -26.82 -0.03
CA ALA A 309 20.09 -26.37 1.28
C ALA A 309 20.95 -26.86 2.46
N ASP A 310 21.75 -27.93 2.27
CA ASP A 310 22.59 -28.50 3.34
C ASP A 310 23.93 -27.76 3.50
N PHE A 311 24.27 -26.85 2.61
CA PHE A 311 25.47 -26.02 2.77
C PHE A 311 25.27 -24.97 3.82
N GLN A 312 26.14 -24.93 4.86
CA GLN A 312 26.00 -23.98 5.96
C GLN A 312 25.94 -22.51 5.48
N GLY A 313 26.71 -22.15 4.45
CA GLY A 313 26.66 -20.82 3.86
C GLY A 313 25.29 -20.48 3.25
N MET A 314 24.57 -21.47 2.71
CA MET A 314 23.20 -21.31 2.22
C MET A 314 22.21 -21.22 3.38
N GLN A 315 22.37 -22.05 4.40
CA GLN A 315 21.53 -22.02 5.61
C GLN A 315 21.55 -20.64 6.28
N PHE A 316 22.72 -20.01 6.39
CA PHE A 316 22.84 -18.67 6.95
C PHE A 316 22.14 -17.62 6.10
N GLN A 317 22.17 -17.75 4.78
CA GLN A 317 21.52 -16.79 3.88
C GLN A 317 19.99 -16.87 3.99
N TYR A 318 19.39 -18.04 3.84
CA TYR A 318 17.93 -18.15 3.90
C TYR A 318 17.37 -17.90 5.31
N ALA A 319 18.12 -18.26 6.38
CA ALA A 319 17.72 -17.92 7.74
C ALA A 319 17.72 -16.41 7.98
N ARG A 320 18.74 -15.70 7.47
CA ARG A 320 18.79 -14.23 7.54
C ARG A 320 17.66 -13.60 6.73
N ALA A 321 17.38 -14.07 5.52
CA ALA A 321 16.31 -13.55 4.69
C ALA A 321 14.94 -13.67 5.40
N LEU A 322 14.64 -14.84 5.97
CA LEU A 322 13.40 -15.03 6.72
C LEU A 322 13.30 -14.10 7.94
N MET A 323 14.40 -13.94 8.70
CA MET A 323 14.46 -13.03 9.84
C MET A 323 14.13 -11.57 9.42
N GLU A 324 14.68 -11.12 8.29
CA GLU A 324 14.41 -9.77 7.76
C GLU A 324 12.96 -9.60 7.28
N ILE A 325 12.39 -10.64 6.65
CA ILE A 325 10.98 -10.66 6.23
C ILE A 325 10.06 -10.53 7.46
N GLU A 326 10.30 -11.34 8.50
CA GLU A 326 9.52 -11.31 9.72
C GLU A 326 9.64 -9.96 10.44
N ALA A 327 10.84 -9.36 10.49
CA ALA A 327 11.02 -8.01 11.04
C ALA A 327 10.23 -6.96 10.26
N ALA A 328 10.21 -7.01 8.93
CA ALA A 328 9.40 -6.11 8.10
C ALA A 328 7.90 -6.32 8.34
N LYS A 329 7.46 -7.56 8.44
CA LYS A 329 6.08 -7.94 8.73
C LYS A 329 5.62 -7.37 10.07
N VAL A 330 6.41 -7.48 11.13
CA VAL A 330 6.11 -6.88 12.44
C VAL A 330 5.88 -5.38 12.33
N LEU A 331 6.70 -4.64 11.57
CA LEU A 331 6.52 -3.20 11.36
C LEU A 331 5.21 -2.89 10.63
N VAL A 332 4.87 -3.66 9.59
CA VAL A 332 3.63 -3.46 8.81
C VAL A 332 2.40 -3.68 9.69
N TYR A 333 2.35 -4.80 10.41
CA TYR A 333 1.21 -5.11 11.26
C TYR A 333 1.11 -4.16 12.46
N ASN A 334 2.23 -3.71 13.02
CA ASN A 334 2.21 -2.67 14.04
C ASN A 334 1.58 -1.39 13.52
N ALA A 335 1.96 -0.91 12.33
CA ALA A 335 1.37 0.28 11.73
C ALA A 335 -0.14 0.09 11.44
N ALA A 336 -0.55 -1.09 10.97
CA ALA A 336 -1.96 -1.42 10.71
C ALA A 336 -2.79 -1.41 12.01
N ARG A 337 -2.31 -2.04 13.08
CA ARG A 337 -2.98 -2.05 14.39
C ARG A 337 -3.05 -0.66 15.02
N LEU A 338 -2.02 0.16 14.88
CA LEU A 338 -2.06 1.56 15.34
C LEU A 338 -3.14 2.36 14.59
N LYS A 339 -3.25 2.19 13.26
CA LYS A 339 -4.32 2.82 12.46
C LYS A 339 -5.70 2.40 12.94
N GLU A 340 -5.93 1.12 13.17
CA GLU A 340 -7.20 0.60 13.70
C GLU A 340 -7.54 1.16 15.09
N ALA A 341 -6.52 1.25 15.95
CA ALA A 341 -6.64 1.84 17.27
C ALA A 341 -6.81 3.37 17.26
N LYS A 342 -6.83 4.01 16.09
CA LYS A 342 -6.86 5.47 15.91
C LYS A 342 -5.72 6.19 16.63
N ALA A 343 -4.60 5.50 16.83
CA ALA A 343 -3.37 6.06 17.37
C ALA A 343 -2.55 6.75 16.26
N PRO A 344 -1.59 7.61 16.59
CA PRO A 344 -0.61 8.12 15.63
C PRO A 344 0.17 6.97 14.98
N PHE A 345 0.29 6.97 13.65
CA PHE A 345 0.94 5.89 12.90
C PHE A 345 1.77 6.36 11.69
N VAL A 346 1.91 7.66 11.50
CA VAL A 346 2.56 8.24 10.30
C VAL A 346 4.02 7.81 10.17
N MET A 347 4.76 7.80 11.30
CA MET A 347 6.15 7.37 11.33
C MET A 347 6.26 5.86 11.09
N GLU A 348 5.42 5.08 11.74
CA GLU A 348 5.38 3.62 11.66
C GLU A 348 4.99 3.17 10.25
N ALA A 349 4.05 3.84 9.58
CA ALA A 349 3.69 3.58 8.20
C ALA A 349 4.87 3.82 7.25
N ALA A 350 5.62 4.91 7.45
CA ALA A 350 6.82 5.20 6.66
C ALA A 350 7.95 4.18 6.90
N MET A 351 8.17 3.78 8.15
CA MET A 351 9.14 2.75 8.53
C MET A 351 8.76 1.39 7.94
N ALA A 352 7.49 1.00 8.04
CA ALA A 352 6.96 -0.25 7.52
C ALA A 352 7.17 -0.36 6.01
N LYS A 353 6.75 0.66 5.25
CA LYS A 353 6.89 0.70 3.80
C LYS A 353 8.35 0.64 3.36
N LEU A 354 9.22 1.45 3.98
CA LEU A 354 10.64 1.50 3.65
C LEU A 354 11.30 0.14 3.89
N LYS A 355 11.16 -0.41 5.11
CA LYS A 355 11.77 -1.69 5.48
C LYS A 355 11.25 -2.84 4.63
N ALA A 356 9.95 -2.95 4.42
CA ALA A 356 9.36 -4.00 3.60
C ALA A 356 9.88 -3.95 2.15
N THR A 357 10.03 -2.75 1.59
CA THR A 357 10.58 -2.55 0.24
C THR A 357 12.04 -3.01 0.13
N GLU A 358 12.89 -2.62 1.08
CA GLU A 358 14.31 -3.02 1.11
C GLU A 358 14.45 -4.54 1.22
N VAL A 359 13.64 -5.16 2.08
CA VAL A 359 13.62 -6.61 2.27
C VAL A 359 13.12 -7.34 1.02
N ALA A 360 12.05 -6.83 0.39
CA ALA A 360 11.53 -7.42 -0.84
C ALA A 360 12.56 -7.43 -1.97
N GLN A 361 13.27 -6.32 -2.18
CA GLN A 361 14.31 -6.23 -3.21
C GLN A 361 15.49 -7.16 -2.91
N SER A 362 15.98 -7.16 -1.67
CA SER A 362 17.12 -8.00 -1.30
C SER A 362 16.76 -9.48 -1.38
N THR A 363 15.60 -9.89 -0.88
CA THR A 363 15.14 -11.28 -0.91
C THR A 363 14.92 -11.76 -2.34
N ALA A 364 14.21 -10.99 -3.18
CA ALA A 364 13.96 -11.38 -4.57
C ALA A 364 15.27 -11.52 -5.37
N SER A 365 16.25 -10.64 -5.13
CA SER A 365 17.58 -10.76 -5.74
C SER A 365 18.31 -12.02 -5.27
N GLN A 366 18.34 -12.27 -3.96
CA GLN A 366 18.99 -13.46 -3.39
C GLN A 366 18.35 -14.77 -3.88
N CYS A 367 17.02 -14.80 -4.06
CA CYS A 367 16.33 -15.98 -4.59
C CYS A 367 16.80 -16.32 -6.01
N ILE A 368 17.07 -15.34 -6.87
CA ILE A 368 17.67 -15.58 -8.19
C ILE A 368 19.07 -16.22 -8.03
N ASP A 369 19.91 -15.63 -7.16
CA ASP A 369 21.26 -16.13 -6.91
C ASP A 369 21.25 -17.58 -6.38
N TRP A 370 20.34 -17.88 -5.45
CA TRP A 370 20.21 -19.23 -4.86
C TRP A 370 19.76 -20.29 -5.87
N LEU A 371 18.87 -19.93 -6.79
CA LEU A 371 18.40 -20.77 -7.87
C LEU A 371 19.49 -20.96 -8.95
N GLY A 372 20.44 -20.02 -9.06
CA GLY A 372 21.46 -20.01 -10.10
C GLY A 372 20.88 -19.78 -11.49
N GLY A 373 21.41 -20.45 -12.51
CA GLY A 373 21.01 -20.24 -13.90
C GLY A 373 19.51 -20.36 -14.17
N ILE A 374 18.79 -21.26 -13.49
CA ILE A 374 17.35 -21.42 -13.65
C ILE A 374 16.56 -20.21 -13.09
N GLY A 375 17.06 -19.59 -12.02
CA GLY A 375 16.46 -18.38 -11.42
C GLY A 375 16.51 -17.16 -12.33
N PHE A 376 17.45 -17.17 -13.28
CA PHE A 376 17.59 -16.09 -14.28
C PHE A 376 16.72 -16.29 -15.52
N THR A 377 15.89 -17.33 -15.54
CA THR A 377 14.98 -17.64 -16.64
C THR A 377 13.52 -17.49 -16.23
N LYS A 378 12.66 -17.30 -17.22
CA LYS A 378 11.20 -17.26 -17.02
C LYS A 378 10.58 -18.60 -16.60
N GLY A 379 11.37 -19.68 -16.51
CA GLY A 379 10.93 -20.98 -16.03
C GLY A 379 10.63 -21.03 -14.53
N MET A 380 11.18 -20.06 -13.75
CA MET A 380 10.93 -19.90 -12.32
C MET A 380 10.34 -18.52 -12.05
N PRO A 381 9.54 -18.37 -10.99
CA PRO A 381 8.88 -17.07 -10.70
C PRO A 381 9.85 -16.01 -10.11
N ALA A 382 11.06 -16.38 -9.71
CA ALA A 382 12.01 -15.50 -9.02
C ALA A 382 12.34 -14.23 -9.84
N GLU A 383 12.51 -14.35 -11.16
CA GLU A 383 12.80 -13.19 -12.02
C GLU A 383 11.63 -12.18 -12.04
N LYS A 384 10.39 -12.67 -11.96
CA LYS A 384 9.21 -11.79 -11.89
C LYS A 384 9.16 -11.06 -10.55
N TYR A 385 9.35 -11.76 -9.43
CA TYR A 385 9.40 -11.12 -8.11
C TYR A 385 10.51 -10.05 -8.04
N TYR A 386 11.66 -10.31 -8.65
CA TYR A 386 12.74 -9.33 -8.73
C TYR A 386 12.33 -8.08 -9.49
N ARG A 387 11.71 -8.23 -10.68
CA ARG A 387 11.22 -7.09 -11.46
C ARG A 387 10.12 -6.32 -10.72
N ASP A 388 9.19 -7.05 -10.12
CA ASP A 388 8.05 -6.49 -9.39
C ASP A 388 8.49 -5.75 -8.12
N SER A 389 9.53 -6.22 -7.42
CA SER A 389 10.00 -5.61 -6.17
C SER A 389 10.50 -4.17 -6.37
N LYS A 390 10.96 -3.83 -7.58
CA LYS A 390 11.57 -2.53 -7.85
C LYS A 390 10.61 -1.35 -7.64
N ILE A 391 9.34 -1.54 -7.93
CA ILE A 391 8.34 -0.47 -7.79
C ILE A 391 8.21 0.03 -6.36
N GLY A 392 8.46 -0.83 -5.36
CA GLY A 392 8.37 -0.48 -3.95
C GLY A 392 9.22 0.72 -3.56
N THR A 393 10.35 0.99 -4.22
CA THR A 393 11.19 2.16 -3.93
C THR A 393 10.67 3.46 -4.56
N ILE A 394 9.65 3.40 -5.40
CA ILE A 394 9.21 4.49 -6.28
C ILE A 394 7.84 5.03 -5.86
N TYR A 395 6.80 4.19 -5.88
CA TYR A 395 5.41 4.62 -5.68
C TYR A 395 5.02 4.73 -4.19
N GLU A 396 3.86 5.32 -3.92
CA GLU A 396 3.34 5.62 -2.56
C GLU A 396 4.36 6.37 -1.69
N GLY A 397 5.10 7.27 -2.35
CA GLY A 397 6.25 7.97 -1.79
C GLY A 397 7.55 7.16 -1.92
N THR A 398 8.54 7.74 -2.59
CA THR A 398 9.86 7.12 -2.76
C THR A 398 10.51 6.78 -1.42
N SER A 399 11.53 5.92 -1.44
CA SER A 399 12.34 5.62 -0.23
C SER A 399 12.84 6.89 0.45
N ASN A 400 13.26 7.91 -0.33
CA ASN A 400 13.67 9.20 0.21
C ASN A 400 12.52 9.95 0.90
N ILE A 401 11.31 9.89 0.37
CA ILE A 401 10.13 10.51 1.01
C ILE A 401 9.77 9.79 2.32
N GLN A 402 9.95 8.47 2.41
CA GLN A 402 9.78 7.76 3.68
C GLN A 402 10.80 8.25 4.72
N LEU A 403 12.09 8.36 4.36
CA LEU A 403 13.13 8.88 5.23
C LEU A 403 12.85 10.31 5.68
N VAL A 404 12.42 11.19 4.76
CA VAL A 404 12.01 12.57 5.10
C VAL A 404 10.83 12.57 6.07
N THR A 405 9.86 11.69 5.89
CA THR A 405 8.69 11.57 6.79
C THR A 405 9.14 11.15 8.18
N ILE A 406 9.96 10.11 8.30
CA ILE A 406 10.51 9.64 9.58
C ILE A 406 11.31 10.77 10.27
N ALA A 407 12.22 11.42 9.52
CA ALA A 407 13.03 12.51 10.06
C ALA A 407 12.19 13.69 10.59
N LYS A 408 11.12 14.06 9.86
CA LYS A 408 10.20 15.13 10.31
C LYS A 408 9.47 14.74 11.61
N GLN A 409 9.03 13.51 11.76
CA GLN A 409 8.38 13.03 12.98
C GLN A 409 9.36 13.05 14.17
N ILE A 410 10.59 12.59 13.97
CA ILE A 410 11.65 12.68 15.00
C ILE A 410 11.88 14.14 15.39
N GLN A 411 12.07 15.04 14.44
CA GLN A 411 12.31 16.46 14.71
C GLN A 411 11.14 17.14 15.43
N ALA A 412 9.90 16.78 15.10
CA ALA A 412 8.72 17.32 15.77
C ALA A 412 8.70 17.02 17.27
N GLY A 413 9.22 15.87 17.68
CA GLY A 413 9.33 15.49 19.10
C GLY A 413 10.37 16.29 19.89
N TYR A 414 11.30 17.01 19.22
CA TYR A 414 12.32 17.84 19.88
C TYR A 414 12.03 19.35 19.80
N ARG A 415 11.03 19.76 19.01
CA ARG A 415 10.63 21.16 18.95
C ARG A 415 9.67 21.44 20.12
N VAL A 416 10.21 22.05 21.18
CA VAL A 416 9.46 22.58 22.33
C VAL A 416 8.84 23.93 21.94
#